data_10a7e5d224116ff3f89bf14a06020f46
#
_entry.id   10a7e5d224116ff3f89bf14a06020f46
#
_cell.length_a   1.000
_cell.length_b   1.000
_cell.length_c   1.000
_cell.angle_alpha   90.00
_cell.angle_beta   90.00
_cell.angle_gamma   90.00
#
_symmetry.space_group_name_H-M   'P 1'
#
loop_
_entity.id
_entity.type
_entity.pdbx_description
1 polymer ?
#
loop_
_entity_poly.entity_id
_entity_poly.type
_entity_poly.pdbx_seq_one_letter_code
_entity_poly.pdbx_strand_id
1 'polypeptide(L)'
;MQTASLTSVLIPGEDEEDTEVFRQRYFDSFNEQSFGGNHADYMAKVKSIEGVGSCKVKRVWNGDIRPADMIVSTVVKNWYESIISTVPAAVKPWLDAVYNAAKDKKLTVGGTVHVVITDSDDYGEASSTLVQYVQQTLDPEETAGEGYGLAPIGHVVSVASASPVSIEVKTTVTFEEGHNWSN
;
A
#
# COMPACT_ATOMS: atom_id res chain seq x y z
N MET A 1 -30.19 32.75 -6.49
CA MET A 1 -29.65 31.71 -5.62
C MET A 1 -29.44 30.46 -6.46
N GLN A 2 -28.21 29.94 -6.53
CA GLN A 2 -27.98 28.63 -7.15
C GLN A 2 -28.23 27.57 -6.07
N THR A 3 -29.02 26.55 -6.40
CA THR A 3 -29.29 25.42 -5.52
C THR A 3 -28.32 24.30 -5.87
N ALA A 4 -27.60 23.77 -4.88
CA ALA A 4 -26.80 22.58 -5.01
C ALA A 4 -27.55 21.41 -4.36
N SER A 5 -27.51 20.24 -4.99
CA SER A 5 -28.03 19.00 -4.40
C SER A 5 -26.91 18.00 -4.26
N LEU A 6 -26.86 17.33 -3.10
CA LEU A 6 -25.95 16.21 -2.85
C LEU A 6 -26.50 15.00 -3.62
N THR A 7 -25.72 14.44 -4.54
CA THR A 7 -26.12 13.30 -5.37
C THR A 7 -25.64 11.96 -4.82
N SER A 8 -24.50 11.95 -4.15
CA SER A 8 -23.96 10.76 -3.46
C SER A 8 -22.95 11.18 -2.41
N VAL A 9 -22.78 10.37 -1.38
CA VAL A 9 -21.69 10.45 -0.41
C VAL A 9 -20.65 9.44 -0.85
N LEU A 10 -19.44 9.90 -1.19
CA LEU A 10 -18.34 9.04 -1.65
C LEU A 10 -17.44 8.59 -0.50
N ILE A 11 -17.40 9.40 0.56
CA ILE A 11 -16.73 9.07 1.83
C ILE A 11 -17.78 9.32 2.89
N PRO A 12 -18.41 8.27 3.45
CA PRO A 12 -19.38 8.42 4.53
C PRO A 12 -18.67 8.88 5.81
N GLY A 13 -19.42 9.52 6.70
CA GLY A 13 -18.95 9.75 8.07
C GLY A 13 -18.95 8.43 8.85
N GLU A 14 -18.14 8.40 9.90
CA GLU A 14 -18.06 7.25 10.80
C GLU A 14 -18.89 7.51 12.06
N ASP A 15 -19.46 6.44 12.62
CA ASP A 15 -20.13 6.46 13.90
C ASP A 15 -19.11 6.52 15.06
N GLU A 16 -19.60 6.70 16.28
CA GLU A 16 -18.79 6.70 17.49
C GLU A 16 -18.05 5.35 17.63
N GLU A 17 -16.74 5.41 17.88
CA GLU A 17 -15.89 4.21 18.04
C GLU A 17 -16.38 3.36 19.23
N ASP A 18 -16.49 2.06 19.03
CA ASP A 18 -16.81 1.11 20.10
C ASP A 18 -15.77 1.15 21.24
N THR A 19 -16.25 1.08 22.48
CA THR A 19 -15.41 1.20 23.69
C THR A 19 -14.30 0.14 23.75
N GLU A 20 -14.54 -1.08 23.29
CA GLU A 20 -13.53 -2.14 23.30
C GLU A 20 -12.49 -1.94 22.20
N VAL A 21 -12.90 -1.42 21.04
CA VAL A 21 -12.00 -1.03 19.96
C VAL A 21 -11.11 0.12 20.42
N PHE A 22 -11.71 1.14 21.06
CA PHE A 22 -10.95 2.23 21.67
C PHE A 22 -9.95 1.74 22.73
N ARG A 23 -10.38 0.84 23.62
CA ARG A 23 -9.52 0.26 24.65
C ARG A 23 -8.33 -0.49 24.02
N GLN A 24 -8.57 -1.32 23.00
CA GLN A 24 -7.50 -2.04 22.30
C GLN A 24 -6.52 -1.06 21.67
N ARG A 25 -7.01 -0.07 20.93
CA ARG A 25 -6.19 0.98 20.33
C ARG A 25 -5.37 1.76 21.34
N TYR A 26 -5.95 2.03 22.51
CA TYR A 26 -5.24 2.69 23.61
C TYR A 26 -4.09 1.81 24.14
N PHE A 27 -4.30 0.51 24.37
CA PHE A 27 -3.24 -0.39 24.79
C PHE A 27 -2.17 -0.59 23.73
N ASP A 28 -2.55 -0.70 22.47
CA ASP A 28 -1.60 -0.83 21.35
C ASP A 28 -0.69 0.40 21.25
N SER A 29 -1.19 1.60 21.59
CA SER A 29 -0.41 2.83 21.60
C SER A 29 0.78 2.83 22.55
N PHE A 30 0.77 2.01 23.61
CA PHE A 30 1.92 1.83 24.49
C PHE A 30 2.97 0.87 23.93
N ASN A 31 2.56 -0.06 23.07
CA ASN A 31 3.43 -1.08 22.50
C ASN A 31 3.99 -0.65 21.15
N GLU A 32 3.29 0.20 20.42
CA GLU A 32 3.67 0.71 19.11
C GLU A 32 4.01 2.20 19.19
N GLN A 33 5.28 2.52 19.40
CA GLN A 33 5.73 3.91 19.35
C GLN A 33 5.75 4.41 17.90
N SER A 34 4.76 5.24 17.55
CA SER A 34 4.77 6.03 16.31
C SER A 34 5.89 7.05 16.35
N PHE A 35 6.87 6.94 15.44
CA PHE A 35 7.95 7.90 15.36
C PHE A 35 8.47 8.09 13.94
N GLY A 36 8.46 9.34 13.47
CA GLY A 36 9.24 9.79 12.32
C GLY A 36 9.07 9.00 11.01
N GLY A 37 7.88 8.46 10.73
CA GLY A 37 7.62 7.70 9.50
C GLY A 37 8.01 6.22 9.59
N ASN A 38 8.10 5.66 10.78
CA ASN A 38 8.19 4.21 10.94
C ASN A 38 6.86 3.52 10.57
N HIS A 39 6.83 2.20 10.54
CA HIS A 39 5.64 1.43 10.17
C HIS A 39 4.42 1.77 11.03
N ALA A 40 4.61 1.89 12.36
CA ALA A 40 3.55 2.21 13.29
C ALA A 40 2.98 3.62 13.05
N ASP A 41 3.84 4.60 12.75
CA ASP A 41 3.44 5.97 12.41
C ASP A 41 2.58 6.02 11.15
N TYR A 42 3.00 5.32 10.08
CA TYR A 42 2.18 5.21 8.88
C TYR A 42 0.83 4.54 9.13
N MET A 43 0.82 3.42 9.87
CA MET A 43 -0.42 2.71 10.21
C MET A 43 -1.37 3.61 11.00
N ALA A 44 -0.87 4.34 12.00
CA ALA A 44 -1.67 5.26 12.80
C ALA A 44 -2.23 6.42 11.97
N LYS A 45 -1.37 7.08 11.17
CA LYS A 45 -1.77 8.19 10.30
C LYS A 45 -2.81 7.78 9.27
N VAL A 46 -2.60 6.66 8.59
CA VAL A 46 -3.52 6.19 7.54
C VAL A 46 -4.87 5.79 8.12
N LYS A 47 -4.88 5.06 9.25
CA LYS A 47 -6.12 4.66 9.92
C LYS A 47 -6.89 5.83 10.53
N SER A 48 -6.24 6.95 10.79
CA SER A 48 -6.91 8.17 11.28
C SER A 48 -7.59 8.98 10.17
N ILE A 49 -7.42 8.62 8.90
CA ILE A 49 -8.08 9.28 7.77
C ILE A 49 -9.49 8.72 7.64
N GLU A 50 -10.47 9.60 7.65
CA GLU A 50 -11.89 9.26 7.50
C GLU A 50 -12.15 8.44 6.22
N GLY A 51 -12.98 7.40 6.31
CA GLY A 51 -13.29 6.49 5.22
C GLY A 51 -12.30 5.33 5.04
N VAL A 52 -11.18 5.30 5.78
CA VAL A 52 -10.23 4.18 5.73
C VAL A 52 -10.59 3.12 6.76
N GLY A 53 -11.00 1.93 6.32
CA GLY A 53 -11.32 0.81 7.21
C GLY A 53 -10.08 0.07 7.71
N SER A 54 -9.15 -0.23 6.81
CA SER A 54 -7.90 -0.90 7.15
C SER A 54 -6.80 -0.48 6.20
N CYS A 55 -5.55 -0.70 6.59
CA CYS A 55 -4.43 -0.43 5.71
C CYS A 55 -3.29 -1.44 5.88
N LYS A 56 -2.48 -1.57 4.82
CA LYS A 56 -1.23 -2.33 4.81
C LYS A 56 -0.13 -1.46 4.24
N VAL A 57 0.94 -1.30 5.01
CA VAL A 57 2.10 -0.50 4.63
C VAL A 57 3.25 -1.41 4.22
N LYS A 58 3.81 -1.19 3.03
CA LYS A 58 5.00 -1.86 2.53
C LYS A 58 6.13 -0.84 2.41
N ARG A 59 7.19 -1.04 3.15
CA ARG A 59 8.42 -0.24 3.06
C ARG A 59 9.23 -0.62 1.82
N VAL A 60 9.97 0.34 1.29
CA VAL A 60 10.93 0.13 0.19
C VAL A 60 10.27 -0.64 -0.95
N TRP A 61 9.21 -0.04 -1.49
CA TRP A 61 8.47 -0.62 -2.59
C TRP A 61 9.09 -0.16 -3.91
N ASN A 62 9.52 -1.11 -4.73
CA ASN A 62 10.15 -0.88 -6.02
C ASN A 62 9.26 -1.28 -7.21
N GLY A 63 7.95 -1.13 -7.07
CA GLY A 63 6.96 -1.34 -8.14
C GLY A 63 6.96 -0.20 -9.16
N ASP A 64 5.81 0.44 -9.34
CA ASP A 64 5.61 1.49 -10.36
C ASP A 64 6.35 2.80 -10.04
N ILE A 65 6.70 3.03 -8.76
CA ILE A 65 7.49 4.20 -8.34
C ILE A 65 9.00 4.02 -8.51
N ARG A 66 9.45 2.88 -9.00
CA ARG A 66 10.86 2.65 -9.29
C ARG A 66 11.29 3.50 -10.50
N PRO A 67 12.40 4.26 -10.41
CA PRO A 67 12.90 5.04 -11.52
C PRO A 67 13.10 4.18 -12.78
N ALA A 68 12.72 4.73 -13.93
CA ALA A 68 12.81 4.03 -15.22
C ALA A 68 14.23 3.52 -15.52
N ASP A 69 15.24 4.29 -15.12
CA ASP A 69 16.65 3.96 -15.31
C ASP A 69 17.14 2.74 -14.50
N MET A 70 16.37 2.33 -13.46
CA MET A 70 16.65 1.13 -12.68
C MET A 70 16.00 -0.14 -13.29
N ILE A 71 15.25 0.00 -14.37
CA ILE A 71 14.62 -1.11 -15.08
C ILE A 71 15.60 -1.64 -16.12
N VAL A 72 15.93 -2.93 -16.03
CA VAL A 72 16.78 -3.57 -17.04
C VAL A 72 16.04 -3.67 -18.36
N SER A 73 16.37 -2.76 -19.28
CA SER A 73 15.84 -2.78 -20.65
C SER A 73 16.54 -3.85 -21.49
N THR A 74 15.95 -4.18 -22.67
CA THR A 74 16.58 -5.10 -23.62
C THR A 74 17.97 -4.60 -24.06
N VAL A 75 18.15 -3.28 -24.18
CA VAL A 75 19.43 -2.68 -24.54
C VAL A 75 20.47 -2.94 -23.46
N VAL A 76 20.13 -2.70 -22.18
CA VAL A 76 21.04 -2.97 -21.04
C VAL A 76 21.35 -4.45 -20.94
N LYS A 77 20.37 -5.34 -21.15
CA LYS A 77 20.57 -6.79 -21.16
C LYS A 77 21.60 -7.19 -22.24
N ASN A 78 21.36 -6.79 -23.47
CA ASN A 78 22.24 -7.14 -24.60
C ASN A 78 23.64 -6.59 -24.40
N TRP A 79 23.78 -5.38 -23.89
CA TRP A 79 25.07 -4.79 -23.55
C TRP A 79 25.80 -5.61 -22.49
N TYR A 80 25.14 -5.92 -21.37
CA TYR A 80 25.71 -6.72 -20.30
C TYR A 80 26.20 -8.08 -20.82
N GLU A 81 25.36 -8.81 -21.57
CA GLU A 81 25.69 -10.11 -22.14
C GLU A 81 26.90 -10.03 -23.08
N SER A 82 27.07 -8.92 -23.81
CA SER A 82 28.19 -8.73 -24.74
C SER A 82 29.53 -8.48 -24.06
N ILE A 83 29.52 -7.86 -22.86
CA ILE A 83 30.78 -7.44 -22.19
C ILE A 83 31.22 -8.36 -21.05
N ILE A 84 30.29 -9.11 -20.44
CA ILE A 84 30.53 -9.79 -19.17
C ILE A 84 31.70 -10.79 -19.19
N SER A 85 32.00 -11.37 -20.35
CA SER A 85 33.16 -12.26 -20.55
C SER A 85 34.50 -11.52 -20.62
N THR A 86 34.47 -10.24 -20.93
CA THR A 86 35.68 -9.40 -21.12
C THR A 86 35.94 -8.47 -19.94
N VAL A 87 35.01 -8.37 -18.99
CA VAL A 87 35.15 -7.54 -17.80
C VAL A 87 36.28 -8.07 -16.92
N PRO A 88 37.15 -7.19 -16.39
CA PRO A 88 38.22 -7.58 -15.46
C PRO A 88 37.70 -8.37 -14.27
N ALA A 89 38.42 -9.42 -13.85
CA ALA A 89 37.98 -10.33 -12.79
C ALA A 89 37.68 -9.60 -11.46
N ALA A 90 38.37 -8.49 -11.18
CA ALA A 90 38.13 -7.67 -9.98
C ALA A 90 36.80 -6.89 -10.01
N VAL A 91 36.28 -6.57 -11.20
CA VAL A 91 35.03 -5.77 -11.38
C VAL A 91 33.83 -6.66 -11.65
N LYS A 92 34.05 -7.83 -12.23
CA LYS A 92 32.98 -8.75 -12.63
C LYS A 92 31.99 -9.08 -11.50
N PRO A 93 32.42 -9.45 -10.26
CA PRO A 93 31.46 -9.77 -9.19
C PRO A 93 30.53 -8.62 -8.82
N TRP A 94 31.05 -7.39 -8.85
CA TRP A 94 30.24 -6.19 -8.58
C TRP A 94 29.21 -5.96 -9.70
N LEU A 95 29.64 -6.03 -10.96
CA LEU A 95 28.77 -5.82 -12.11
C LEU A 95 27.68 -6.89 -12.17
N ASP A 96 28.03 -8.17 -11.93
CA ASP A 96 27.06 -9.28 -11.86
C ASP A 96 26.03 -9.06 -10.74
N ALA A 97 26.47 -8.61 -9.55
CA ALA A 97 25.59 -8.37 -8.43
C ALA A 97 24.59 -7.25 -8.71
N VAL A 98 25.06 -6.12 -9.27
CA VAL A 98 24.21 -4.96 -9.61
C VAL A 98 23.21 -5.33 -10.70
N TYR A 99 23.68 -5.96 -11.79
CA TYR A 99 22.84 -6.36 -12.90
C TYR A 99 21.74 -7.35 -12.44
N ASN A 100 22.12 -8.40 -11.70
CA ASN A 100 21.16 -9.38 -11.20
C ASN A 100 20.16 -8.79 -10.21
N ALA A 101 20.60 -7.88 -9.34
CA ALA A 101 19.71 -7.17 -8.43
C ALA A 101 18.67 -6.32 -9.18
N ALA A 102 19.10 -5.62 -10.24
CA ALA A 102 18.20 -4.85 -11.08
C ALA A 102 17.23 -5.73 -11.87
N LYS A 103 17.75 -6.80 -12.50
CA LYS A 103 16.95 -7.78 -13.26
C LYS A 103 15.89 -8.46 -12.40
N ASP A 104 16.28 -8.93 -11.21
CA ASP A 104 15.39 -9.66 -10.31
C ASP A 104 14.49 -8.71 -9.47
N LYS A 105 14.48 -7.41 -9.79
CA LYS A 105 13.74 -6.38 -9.05
C LYS A 105 14.10 -6.32 -7.56
N LYS A 106 15.33 -6.64 -7.22
CA LYS A 106 15.86 -6.56 -5.85
C LYS A 106 16.51 -5.22 -5.53
N LEU A 107 16.81 -4.41 -6.55
CA LEU A 107 17.18 -3.00 -6.33
C LEU A 107 15.97 -2.26 -5.78
N THR A 108 16.15 -1.67 -4.64
CA THR A 108 15.11 -0.90 -3.95
C THR A 108 15.45 0.58 -3.99
N VAL A 109 14.42 1.42 -4.12
CA VAL A 109 14.56 2.86 -3.97
C VAL A 109 14.30 3.18 -2.51
N GLY A 110 15.30 3.71 -1.82
CA GLY A 110 15.15 4.14 -0.43
C GLY A 110 14.09 5.24 -0.31
N GLY A 111 13.34 5.23 0.79
CA GLY A 111 12.28 6.22 1.04
C GLY A 111 10.98 5.97 0.29
N THR A 112 10.84 4.88 -0.48
CA THR A 112 9.58 4.56 -1.15
C THR A 112 8.68 3.73 -0.24
N VAL A 113 7.41 4.11 -0.16
CA VAL A 113 6.38 3.47 0.67
C VAL A 113 5.15 3.19 -0.16
N HIS A 114 4.62 1.98 -0.09
CA HIS A 114 3.36 1.62 -0.70
C HIS A 114 2.32 1.34 0.36
N VAL A 115 1.20 2.05 0.29
CA VAL A 115 0.07 1.95 1.21
C VAL A 115 -1.12 1.37 0.45
N VAL A 116 -1.66 0.26 0.94
CA VAL A 116 -2.88 -0.34 0.42
C VAL A 116 -3.98 -0.12 1.45
N ILE A 117 -5.12 0.42 1.03
CA ILE A 117 -6.25 0.74 1.90
C ILE A 117 -7.50 -0.04 1.53
N THR A 118 -8.39 -0.23 2.50
CA THR A 118 -9.76 -0.69 2.32
C THR A 118 -10.74 0.40 2.72
N ASP A 119 -11.97 0.30 2.24
CA ASP A 119 -13.08 1.14 2.69
C ASP A 119 -13.45 0.85 4.15
N SER A 120 -14.03 1.83 4.86
CA SER A 120 -14.47 1.68 6.26
C SER A 120 -15.80 0.94 6.40
N ASP A 121 -16.68 0.99 5.39
CA ASP A 121 -18.04 0.46 5.50
C ASP A 121 -18.06 -1.08 5.49
N ASP A 122 -17.34 -1.68 4.54
CA ASP A 122 -17.36 -3.14 4.36
C ASP A 122 -15.98 -3.77 4.33
N TYR A 123 -14.91 -2.97 4.55
CA TYR A 123 -13.52 -3.38 4.39
C TYR A 123 -13.19 -3.90 2.99
N GLY A 124 -14.00 -3.51 2.03
CA GLY A 124 -13.86 -3.85 0.62
C GLY A 124 -12.89 -2.97 -0.14
N GLU A 125 -13.16 -2.83 -1.43
CA GLU A 125 -12.35 -2.01 -2.33
C GLU A 125 -12.59 -0.51 -2.10
N ALA A 126 -11.54 0.23 -1.77
CA ALA A 126 -11.61 1.67 -1.59
C ALA A 126 -11.91 2.38 -2.91
N SER A 127 -12.82 3.37 -2.89
CA SER A 127 -13.13 4.18 -4.06
C SER A 127 -11.90 4.95 -4.56
N SER A 128 -11.88 5.27 -5.86
CA SER A 128 -10.80 6.10 -6.44
C SER A 128 -10.71 7.47 -5.76
N THR A 129 -11.83 8.02 -5.32
CA THR A 129 -11.89 9.30 -4.59
C THR A 129 -11.20 9.18 -3.23
N LEU A 130 -11.46 8.10 -2.49
CA LEU A 130 -10.80 7.84 -1.21
C LEU A 130 -9.30 7.63 -1.40
N VAL A 131 -8.89 6.84 -2.40
CA VAL A 131 -7.47 6.64 -2.73
C VAL A 131 -6.76 7.96 -3.02
N GLN A 132 -7.36 8.84 -3.84
CA GLN A 132 -6.80 10.16 -4.13
C GLN A 132 -6.75 11.04 -2.89
N TYR A 133 -7.79 11.03 -2.06
CA TYR A 133 -7.81 11.82 -0.82
C TYR A 133 -6.70 11.38 0.14
N VAL A 134 -6.51 10.08 0.33
CA VAL A 134 -5.43 9.53 1.16
C VAL A 134 -4.05 9.84 0.55
N GLN A 135 -3.90 9.74 -0.78
CA GLN A 135 -2.66 10.10 -1.47
C GLN A 135 -2.29 11.57 -1.24
N GLN A 136 -3.24 12.49 -1.45
CA GLN A 136 -3.01 13.92 -1.25
C GLN A 136 -2.74 14.28 0.22
N THR A 137 -3.32 13.53 1.15
CA THR A 137 -3.11 13.75 2.59
C THR A 137 -1.74 13.25 3.04
N LEU A 138 -1.31 12.09 2.54
CA LEU A 138 -0.01 11.49 2.91
C LEU A 138 1.16 12.15 2.19
N ASP A 139 1.10 12.24 0.88
CA ASP A 139 2.17 12.71 0.01
C ASP A 139 1.56 13.25 -1.29
N PRO A 140 1.33 14.58 -1.38
CA PRO A 140 0.74 15.20 -2.57
C PRO A 140 1.59 14.92 -3.81
N GLU A 141 0.95 14.49 -4.91
CA GLU A 141 1.65 14.07 -6.14
C GLU A 141 2.55 15.15 -6.74
N GLU A 142 2.14 16.43 -6.63
CA GLU A 142 2.90 17.57 -7.17
C GLU A 142 4.21 17.84 -6.40
N THR A 143 4.26 17.43 -5.13
CA THR A 143 5.39 17.67 -4.22
C THR A 143 5.86 16.36 -3.56
N ALA A 144 5.76 15.25 -4.32
CA ALA A 144 6.07 13.93 -3.81
C ALA A 144 7.48 13.83 -3.21
N GLY A 145 7.54 13.38 -1.96
CA GLY A 145 8.80 13.25 -1.21
C GLY A 145 9.32 14.54 -0.58
N GLU A 146 8.67 15.68 -0.77
CA GLU A 146 9.09 16.96 -0.18
C GLU A 146 8.59 17.16 1.26
N GLY A 147 7.68 16.31 1.74
CA GLY A 147 7.19 16.34 3.12
C GLY A 147 6.12 17.41 3.38
N TYR A 148 5.36 17.82 2.37
CA TYR A 148 4.22 18.72 2.53
C TYR A 148 2.96 18.03 3.06
N GLY A 149 2.87 16.70 2.95
CA GLY A 149 1.83 15.89 3.54
C GLY A 149 2.21 15.32 4.91
N LEU A 150 1.55 14.23 5.30
CA LEU A 150 1.85 13.53 6.55
C LEU A 150 3.10 12.63 6.45
N ALA A 151 3.55 12.32 5.24
CA ALA A 151 4.77 11.56 5.01
C ALA A 151 6.01 12.42 5.32
N PRO A 152 7.06 11.83 5.90
CA PRO A 152 8.31 12.53 6.14
C PRO A 152 9.03 12.92 4.84
N ILE A 153 9.86 13.97 4.91
CA ILE A 153 10.76 14.36 3.82
C ILE A 153 11.59 13.16 3.35
N GLY A 154 11.66 12.97 2.03
CA GLY A 154 12.38 11.87 1.40
C GLY A 154 11.57 10.56 1.30
N HIS A 155 10.32 10.54 1.78
CA HIS A 155 9.42 9.41 1.58
C HIS A 155 8.46 9.69 0.42
N VAL A 156 8.62 8.97 -0.67
CA VAL A 156 7.66 8.96 -1.78
C VAL A 156 6.63 7.87 -1.53
N VAL A 157 5.37 8.27 -1.39
CA VAL A 157 4.28 7.37 -1.05
C VAL A 157 3.42 7.08 -2.27
N SER A 158 3.03 5.83 -2.44
CA SER A 158 2.02 5.40 -3.42
C SER A 158 0.86 4.73 -2.69
N VAL A 159 -0.34 5.24 -2.90
CA VAL A 159 -1.57 4.70 -2.30
C VAL A 159 -2.36 3.92 -3.35
N ALA A 160 -2.89 2.77 -2.96
CA ALA A 160 -3.74 1.95 -3.81
C ALA A 160 -4.88 1.32 -3.00
N SER A 161 -5.96 0.97 -3.68
CA SER A 161 -7.03 0.15 -3.10
C SER A 161 -6.59 -1.31 -2.95
N ALA A 162 -7.14 -2.00 -1.95
CA ALA A 162 -7.07 -3.45 -1.88
C ALA A 162 -7.84 -4.07 -3.06
N SER A 163 -7.33 -5.18 -3.59
CA SER A 163 -8.02 -5.94 -4.61
C SER A 163 -8.79 -7.08 -3.97
N PRO A 164 -10.10 -7.25 -4.28
CA PRO A 164 -10.90 -8.33 -3.73
C PRO A 164 -10.42 -9.69 -4.28
N VAL A 165 -10.43 -10.70 -3.41
CA VAL A 165 -10.16 -12.09 -3.78
C VAL A 165 -11.40 -12.91 -3.47
N SER A 166 -12.05 -13.45 -4.50
CA SER A 166 -13.21 -14.33 -4.31
C SER A 166 -12.75 -15.71 -3.86
N ILE A 167 -13.32 -16.19 -2.76
CA ILE A 167 -13.12 -17.55 -2.27
C ILE A 167 -14.43 -18.32 -2.47
N GLU A 168 -14.36 -19.40 -3.25
CA GLU A 168 -15.48 -20.31 -3.40
C GLU A 168 -15.41 -21.36 -2.29
N VAL A 169 -16.47 -21.43 -1.44
CA VAL A 169 -16.60 -22.44 -0.41
C VAL A 169 -17.68 -23.42 -0.84
N LYS A 170 -17.28 -24.68 -1.07
CA LYS A 170 -18.20 -25.81 -1.36
C LYS A 170 -18.30 -26.68 -0.13
N THR A 171 -19.51 -26.83 0.38
CA THR A 171 -19.77 -27.73 1.49
C THR A 171 -20.96 -28.62 1.19
N THR A 172 -20.95 -29.81 1.74
CA THR A 172 -22.10 -30.72 1.73
C THR A 172 -22.67 -30.80 3.14
N VAL A 173 -23.92 -30.43 3.29
CA VAL A 173 -24.62 -30.51 4.58
C VAL A 173 -25.58 -31.70 4.54
N THR A 174 -25.45 -32.58 5.49
CA THR A 174 -26.39 -33.68 5.70
C THR A 174 -27.27 -33.34 6.87
N PHE A 175 -28.58 -33.30 6.65
CA PHE A 175 -29.57 -33.07 7.70
C PHE A 175 -29.92 -34.39 8.38
N GLU A 176 -30.23 -34.32 9.67
CA GLU A 176 -30.91 -35.41 10.37
C GLU A 176 -32.34 -35.57 9.83
N GLU A 177 -32.92 -36.77 10.05
CA GLU A 177 -34.27 -37.07 9.59
C GLU A 177 -35.29 -36.08 10.14
N GLY A 178 -36.06 -35.45 9.27
CA GLY A 178 -37.05 -34.43 9.62
C GLY A 178 -36.55 -32.98 9.58
N HIS A 179 -35.28 -32.71 9.28
CA HIS A 179 -34.70 -31.37 9.14
C HIS A 179 -34.36 -31.04 7.68
N ASN A 180 -34.49 -29.77 7.30
CA ASN A 180 -34.13 -29.24 5.98
C ASN A 180 -33.81 -27.72 6.09
N TRP A 181 -33.42 -27.08 4.98
CA TRP A 181 -33.10 -25.64 4.93
C TRP A 181 -34.21 -24.68 5.34
N SER A 182 -35.44 -25.15 5.43
CA SER A 182 -36.63 -24.35 5.74
C SER A 182 -37.09 -24.46 7.20
N ASN A 183 -36.42 -25.23 8.01
CA ASN A 183 -36.74 -25.45 9.42
C ASN A 183 -35.69 -24.83 10.34
#